data_359d767c784762f013550313c36bedfc
#
_entry.id   359d767c784762f013550313c36bedfc
#
_cell.length_a   1.000
_cell.length_b   1.000
_cell.length_c   1.000
_cell.angle_alpha   90.00
_cell.angle_beta   90.00
_cell.angle_gamma   90.00
#
_symmetry.space_group_name_H-M   'P 1'
#
loop_
_entity.id
_entity.type
_entity.pdbx_description
1 polymer ?
#
loop_
_entity_poly.entity_id
_entity_poly.type
_entity_poly.pdbx_seq_one_letter_code
_entity_poly.pdbx_strand_id
1 'polypeptide(L)'
;MKEVYQVIFTKLKKGNYLIEVPDLDCLTEGKNLNDAIKMARDVIGIKGITLEDMGEKIPKASDKIDIKKGTFYNEGESIISYVDVDFDDYRRSIDNKMVRRNVTLPNWMDRFAEKEHLNVSKLLQDAISKLVGNKRYV
;
A
#
# COMPACT_ATOMS: atom_id res chain seq x y z
N MET A 1 4.73 7.57 -3.76
CA MET A 1 4.81 8.48 -2.59
C MET A 1 4.83 7.66 -1.32
N LYS A 2 5.82 7.93 -0.48
CA LYS A 2 5.97 7.27 0.83
C LYS A 2 5.53 8.23 1.92
N GLU A 3 4.85 7.71 2.93
CA GLU A 3 4.41 8.49 4.08
C GLU A 3 4.49 7.64 5.34
N VAL A 4 4.60 8.30 6.49
CA VAL A 4 4.60 7.64 7.80
C VAL A 4 3.52 8.30 8.64
N TYR A 5 2.53 7.52 9.06
CA TYR A 5 1.44 8.03 9.90
C TYR A 5 1.55 7.51 11.31
N GLN A 6 1.12 8.33 12.26
CA GLN A 6 0.92 7.87 13.63
C GLN A 6 -0.42 7.16 13.71
N VAL A 7 -0.41 5.97 14.29
CA VAL A 7 -1.57 5.08 14.39
C VAL A 7 -1.80 4.77 15.86
N ILE A 8 -3.04 4.84 16.28
CA ILE A 8 -3.44 4.48 17.65
C ILE A 8 -3.88 3.03 17.65
N PHE A 9 -3.17 2.19 18.41
CA PHE A 9 -3.50 0.79 18.64
C PHE A 9 -4.07 0.65 20.04
N THR A 10 -5.31 0.21 20.16
CA THR A 10 -5.97 -0.02 21.43
C THR A 10 -6.17 -1.51 21.64
N LYS A 11 -5.42 -2.07 22.59
CA LYS A 11 -5.48 -3.48 22.93
C LYS A 11 -6.66 -3.75 23.84
N LEU A 12 -7.52 -4.67 23.43
CA LEU A 12 -8.66 -5.11 24.21
C LEU A 12 -8.28 -6.30 25.10
N LYS A 13 -9.10 -6.58 26.11
CA LYS A 13 -8.88 -7.69 27.06
C LYS A 13 -8.74 -9.05 26.38
N LYS A 14 -9.41 -9.24 25.25
CA LYS A 14 -9.35 -10.49 24.48
C LYS A 14 -8.05 -10.67 23.69
N GLY A 15 -7.19 -9.65 23.66
CA GLY A 15 -5.94 -9.67 22.93
C GLY A 15 -6.01 -9.13 21.50
N ASN A 16 -7.20 -8.81 21.00
CA ASN A 16 -7.36 -8.15 19.72
C ASN A 16 -7.14 -6.64 19.84
N TYR A 17 -6.99 -5.97 18.71
CA TYR A 17 -6.69 -4.54 18.64
C TYR A 17 -7.73 -3.79 17.85
N LEU A 18 -8.16 -2.64 18.36
CA LEU A 18 -8.87 -1.63 17.59
C LEU A 18 -7.85 -0.60 17.13
N ILE A 19 -7.97 -0.16 15.90
CA ILE A 19 -6.95 0.65 15.23
C ILE A 19 -7.58 1.90 14.66
N GLU A 20 -6.95 3.03 14.92
CA GLU A 20 -7.38 4.33 14.36
C GLU A 20 -6.19 5.03 13.73
N VAL A 21 -6.40 5.56 12.51
CA VAL A 21 -5.47 6.44 11.81
C VAL A 21 -6.10 7.82 11.78
N PRO A 22 -5.83 8.68 12.77
CA PRO A 22 -6.53 9.95 12.89
C PRO A 22 -6.39 10.87 11.68
N ASP A 23 -5.19 10.95 11.10
CA ASP A 23 -4.92 11.84 9.97
C ASP A 23 -5.70 11.47 8.70
N LEU A 24 -6.13 10.22 8.60
CA LEU A 24 -6.88 9.71 7.45
C LEU A 24 -8.33 9.39 7.77
N ASP A 25 -8.73 9.62 9.01
CA ASP A 25 -10.09 9.32 9.48
C ASP A 25 -10.51 7.88 9.18
N CYS A 26 -9.63 6.93 9.53
CA CYS A 26 -9.83 5.51 9.25
C CYS A 26 -9.81 4.68 10.52
N LEU A 27 -10.67 3.67 10.55
CA LEU A 27 -10.75 2.69 11.63
C LEU A 27 -10.61 1.29 11.05
N THR A 28 -9.93 0.40 11.78
CA THR A 28 -9.86 -1.02 11.44
C THR A 28 -9.61 -1.82 12.71
N GLU A 29 -9.45 -3.13 12.57
CA GLU A 29 -9.16 -4.02 13.70
C GLU A 29 -8.18 -5.12 13.29
N GLY A 30 -7.51 -5.69 14.28
CA GLY A 30 -6.58 -6.79 14.08
C GLY A 30 -6.69 -7.81 15.19
N LYS A 31 -6.36 -9.06 14.88
CA LYS A 31 -6.48 -10.19 15.82
C LYS A 31 -5.37 -10.20 16.87
N ASN A 32 -4.21 -9.72 16.50
CA ASN A 32 -3.02 -9.61 17.35
C ASN A 32 -2.18 -8.44 16.84
N LEU A 33 -1.03 -8.17 17.46
CA LEU A 33 -0.21 -7.02 17.10
C LEU A 33 0.32 -7.09 15.67
N ASN A 34 0.78 -8.25 15.24
CA ASN A 34 1.28 -8.44 13.88
C ASN A 34 0.19 -8.17 12.84
N ASP A 35 -0.98 -8.74 13.06
CA ASP A 35 -2.15 -8.52 12.19
C ASP A 35 -2.60 -7.05 12.24
N ALA A 36 -2.56 -6.44 13.42
CA ALA A 36 -2.95 -5.03 13.61
C ALA A 36 -2.08 -4.08 12.77
N ILE A 37 -0.77 -4.29 12.76
CA ILE A 37 0.15 -3.46 11.97
C ILE A 37 -0.13 -3.65 10.49
N LYS A 38 -0.36 -4.87 10.05
CA LYS A 38 -0.72 -5.19 8.67
C LYS A 38 -2.04 -4.53 8.27
N MET A 39 -3.05 -4.61 9.12
CA MET A 39 -4.35 -4.00 8.86
C MET A 39 -4.29 -2.47 8.84
N ALA A 40 -3.45 -1.89 9.69
CA ALA A 40 -3.21 -0.44 9.68
C ALA A 40 -2.60 0.00 8.34
N ARG A 41 -1.58 -0.71 7.86
CA ARG A 41 -0.94 -0.40 6.58
C ARG A 41 -1.92 -0.57 5.42
N ASP A 42 -2.77 -1.58 5.47
CA ASP A 42 -3.78 -1.84 4.46
C ASP A 42 -4.83 -0.73 4.38
N VAL A 43 -5.37 -0.30 5.53
CA VAL A 43 -6.38 0.76 5.54
C VAL A 43 -5.80 2.11 5.12
N ILE A 44 -4.55 2.39 5.48
CA ILE A 44 -3.84 3.59 5.01
C ILE A 44 -3.70 3.56 3.48
N GLY A 45 -3.25 2.43 2.95
CA GLY A 45 -3.07 2.26 1.51
C GLY A 45 -4.36 2.45 0.73
N ILE A 46 -5.42 1.78 1.13
CA ILE A 46 -6.73 1.89 0.49
C ILE A 46 -7.25 3.32 0.54
N LYS A 47 -7.18 3.96 1.70
CA LYS A 47 -7.66 5.34 1.85
C LYS A 47 -6.91 6.30 0.94
N GLY A 48 -5.58 6.16 0.89
CA GLY A 48 -4.73 7.03 0.08
C GLY A 48 -5.04 6.91 -1.41
N ILE A 49 -5.08 5.69 -1.95
CA ILE A 49 -5.37 5.52 -3.38
C ILE A 49 -6.80 5.89 -3.73
N THR A 50 -7.76 5.70 -2.81
CA THR A 50 -9.13 6.12 -3.01
C THR A 50 -9.23 7.64 -3.13
N LEU A 51 -8.53 8.37 -2.26
CA LEU A 51 -8.48 9.82 -2.34
C LEU A 51 -7.85 10.30 -3.64
N GLU A 52 -6.74 9.69 -4.06
CA GLU A 52 -6.11 10.02 -5.34
C GLU A 52 -7.06 9.79 -6.52
N ASP A 53 -7.77 8.68 -6.52
CA ASP A 53 -8.72 8.33 -7.59
C ASP A 53 -9.89 9.30 -7.65
N MET A 54 -10.23 9.93 -6.52
CA MET A 54 -11.26 10.97 -6.43
C MET A 54 -10.72 12.37 -6.76
N GLY A 55 -9.44 12.49 -7.08
CA GLY A 55 -8.80 13.77 -7.35
C GLY A 55 -8.48 14.58 -6.11
N GLU A 56 -8.52 13.97 -4.93
CA GLU A 56 -8.23 14.63 -3.67
C GLU A 56 -6.78 14.35 -3.25
N LYS A 57 -6.22 15.29 -2.48
CA LYS A 57 -4.87 15.12 -1.94
C LYS A 57 -4.91 14.19 -0.74
N ILE A 58 -3.89 13.34 -0.63
CA ILE A 58 -3.68 12.52 0.56
C ILE A 58 -3.21 13.46 1.69
N PRO A 59 -3.90 13.47 2.85
CA PRO A 59 -3.47 14.29 3.98
C PRO A 59 -2.05 13.92 4.44
N LYS A 60 -1.27 14.94 4.77
CA LYS A 60 0.06 14.75 5.35
C LYS A 60 -0.05 14.29 6.80
N ALA A 61 0.96 13.53 7.24
CA ALA A 61 1.03 13.08 8.62
C ALA A 61 1.22 14.27 9.57
N SER A 62 0.47 14.25 10.68
CA SER A 62 0.63 15.22 11.76
C SER A 62 1.86 14.90 12.61
N ASP A 63 2.49 15.94 13.17
CA ASP A 63 3.63 15.77 14.06
C ASP A 63 3.23 15.19 15.42
N LYS A 64 2.05 15.53 15.90
CA LYS A 64 1.53 15.08 17.19
C LYS A 64 0.08 14.67 17.09
N ILE A 65 -0.22 13.53 17.70
CA ILE A 65 -1.57 13.03 17.88
C ILE A 65 -1.84 12.88 19.37
N ASP A 66 -2.99 13.38 19.81
CA ASP A 66 -3.42 13.22 21.19
C ASP A 66 -4.10 11.87 21.36
N ILE A 67 -3.42 10.94 22.02
CA ILE A 67 -3.92 9.59 22.27
C ILE A 67 -5.24 9.58 23.03
N LYS A 68 -5.45 10.58 23.91
CA LYS A 68 -6.67 10.69 24.72
C LYS A 68 -7.91 11.01 23.89
N LYS A 69 -7.71 11.59 22.70
CA LYS A 69 -8.80 11.88 21.78
C LYS A 69 -9.14 10.71 20.86
N GLY A 70 -8.44 9.59 21.01
CA GLY A 70 -8.70 8.40 20.24
C GLY A 70 -10.11 7.86 20.47
N THR A 71 -10.74 7.43 19.41
CA THR A 71 -12.12 6.90 19.43
C THR A 71 -12.28 5.76 20.43
N PHE A 72 -11.25 4.94 20.59
CA PHE A 72 -11.28 3.74 21.43
C PHE A 72 -10.50 3.88 22.73
N TYR A 73 -10.13 5.10 23.10
CA TYR A 73 -9.24 5.32 24.25
C TYR A 73 -9.74 4.67 25.55
N ASN A 74 -11.06 4.71 25.78
CA ASN A 74 -11.65 4.16 27.01
C ASN A 74 -11.98 2.66 26.92
N GLU A 75 -11.72 2.02 25.80
CA GLU A 75 -12.08 0.62 25.59
C GLU A 75 -10.94 -0.37 25.88
N GLY A 76 -9.73 0.11 26.07
CA GLY A 76 -8.56 -0.72 26.33
C GLY A 76 -7.31 0.09 26.56
N GLU A 77 -6.16 -0.55 26.36
CA GLU A 77 -4.87 0.11 26.48
C GLU A 77 -4.41 0.63 25.13
N SER A 78 -4.30 1.94 25.00
CA SER A 78 -3.91 2.60 23.74
C SER A 78 -2.44 2.96 23.70
N ILE A 79 -1.80 2.70 22.59
CA ILE A 79 -0.44 3.14 22.28
C ILE A 79 -0.43 3.80 20.91
N ILE A 80 0.54 4.70 20.69
CA ILE A 80 0.79 5.28 19.38
C ILE A 80 2.03 4.61 18.80
N SER A 81 1.94 4.18 17.54
CA SER A 81 3.07 3.67 16.80
C SER A 81 3.08 4.28 15.40
N TYR A 82 4.26 4.29 14.77
CA TYR A 82 4.41 4.74 13.40
C TYR A 82 4.19 3.59 12.44
N VAL A 83 3.44 3.85 11.38
CA VAL A 83 3.24 2.88 10.30
C VAL A 83 3.58 3.57 8.98
N ASP A 84 4.50 2.97 8.25
CA ASP A 84 4.91 3.45 6.94
C ASP A 84 4.08 2.83 5.83
N VAL A 85 3.91 3.56 4.75
CA VAL A 85 3.25 3.08 3.56
C VAL A 85 3.88 3.69 2.33
N ASP A 86 4.04 2.89 1.28
CA ASP A 86 4.34 3.36 -0.06
C ASP A 86 3.08 3.18 -0.89
N PHE A 87 2.41 4.29 -1.22
CA PHE A 87 1.13 4.24 -1.94
C PHE A 87 1.29 3.68 -3.35
N ASP A 88 2.42 3.91 -3.99
CA ASP A 88 2.68 3.36 -5.32
C ASP A 88 2.83 1.83 -5.27
N ASP A 89 3.58 1.32 -4.30
CA ASP A 89 3.71 -0.12 -4.07
C ASP A 89 2.37 -0.75 -3.70
N TYR A 90 1.59 -0.08 -2.85
CA TYR A 90 0.27 -0.56 -2.47
C TYR A 90 -0.64 -0.67 -3.69
N ARG A 91 -0.67 0.37 -4.53
CA ARG A 91 -1.47 0.37 -5.77
C ARG A 91 -1.06 -0.79 -6.68
N ARG A 92 0.22 -1.03 -6.84
CA ARG A 92 0.73 -2.16 -7.65
C ARG A 92 0.30 -3.51 -7.08
N SER A 93 0.24 -3.63 -5.76
CA SER A 93 -0.12 -4.90 -5.10
C SER A 93 -1.58 -5.30 -5.32
N ILE A 94 -2.47 -4.32 -5.52
CA ILE A 94 -3.91 -4.58 -5.71
C ILE A 94 -4.34 -4.46 -7.17
N ASP A 95 -3.56 -3.79 -8.01
CA ASP A 95 -3.90 -3.57 -9.42
C ASP A 95 -3.21 -4.62 -10.29
N ASN A 96 -3.82 -5.78 -10.36
CA ASN A 96 -3.33 -6.92 -11.15
C ASN A 96 -4.08 -7.09 -12.47
N LYS A 97 -4.86 -6.08 -12.86
CA LYS A 97 -5.62 -6.14 -14.10
C LYS A 97 -4.68 -6.17 -15.30
N MET A 98 -4.79 -7.22 -16.10
CA MET A 98 -4.00 -7.37 -17.33
C MET A 98 -4.57 -6.48 -18.43
N VAL A 99 -3.69 -5.71 -19.06
CA VAL A 99 -4.03 -4.84 -20.18
C VAL A 99 -3.24 -5.26 -21.41
N ARG A 100 -3.92 -5.34 -22.55
CA ARG A 100 -3.27 -5.64 -23.82
C ARG A 100 -2.60 -4.40 -24.38
N ARG A 101 -1.36 -4.56 -24.84
CA ARG A 101 -0.64 -3.51 -25.54
C ARG A 101 0.06 -4.13 -26.75
N ASN A 102 -0.14 -3.53 -27.93
CA ASN A 102 0.54 -3.96 -29.13
C ASN A 102 1.97 -3.42 -29.14
N VAL A 103 2.93 -4.29 -29.42
CA VAL A 103 4.34 -3.90 -29.55
C VAL A 103 4.83 -4.22 -30.94
N THR A 104 5.80 -3.44 -31.42
CA THR A 104 6.40 -3.61 -32.73
C THR A 104 7.83 -4.11 -32.56
N LEU A 105 8.19 -5.17 -33.30
CA LEU A 105 9.55 -5.73 -33.29
C LEU A 105 10.12 -5.72 -34.70
N PRO A 106 11.44 -5.49 -34.85
CA PRO A 106 12.10 -5.80 -36.13
C PRO A 106 11.86 -7.27 -36.53
N ASN A 107 11.75 -7.52 -37.81
CA ASN A 107 11.43 -8.85 -38.32
C ASN A 107 12.38 -9.95 -37.80
N TRP A 108 13.67 -9.65 -37.71
CA TRP A 108 14.65 -10.62 -37.20
C TRP A 108 14.44 -10.97 -35.72
N MET A 109 14.00 -10.02 -34.92
CA MET A 109 13.68 -10.26 -33.48
C MET A 109 12.43 -11.13 -33.38
N ASP A 110 11.42 -10.84 -34.17
CA ASP A 110 10.18 -11.61 -34.17
C ASP A 110 10.46 -13.07 -34.56
N ARG A 111 11.25 -13.31 -35.61
CA ARG A 111 11.66 -14.65 -36.02
C ARG A 111 12.46 -15.37 -34.93
N PHE A 112 13.37 -14.67 -34.28
CA PHE A 112 14.15 -15.25 -33.19
C PHE A 112 13.26 -15.66 -32.02
N ALA A 113 12.34 -14.78 -31.61
CA ALA A 113 11.41 -15.07 -30.54
C ALA A 113 10.53 -16.29 -30.85
N GLU A 114 10.05 -16.42 -32.10
CA GLU A 114 9.25 -17.54 -32.51
C GLU A 114 10.06 -18.84 -32.54
N LYS A 115 11.27 -18.80 -33.11
CA LYS A 115 12.16 -19.96 -33.17
C LYS A 115 12.54 -20.50 -31.81
N GLU A 116 12.82 -19.61 -30.87
CA GLU A 116 13.22 -19.96 -29.48
C GLU A 116 12.02 -20.14 -28.55
N HIS A 117 10.79 -20.05 -29.05
CA HIS A 117 9.55 -20.17 -28.28
C HIS A 117 9.51 -19.22 -27.08
N LEU A 118 9.94 -17.98 -27.28
CA LEU A 118 9.98 -16.98 -26.20
C LEU A 118 8.60 -16.42 -25.90
N ASN A 119 8.31 -16.24 -24.61
CA ASN A 119 7.13 -15.52 -24.17
C ASN A 119 7.44 -14.02 -24.14
N VAL A 120 7.11 -13.32 -25.21
CA VAL A 120 7.41 -11.89 -25.39
C VAL A 120 6.73 -11.05 -24.32
N SER A 121 5.49 -11.37 -23.95
CA SER A 121 4.75 -10.66 -22.91
C SER A 121 5.45 -10.73 -21.58
N LYS A 122 5.93 -11.91 -21.18
CA LYS A 122 6.66 -12.09 -19.93
C LYS A 122 8.00 -11.36 -19.95
N LEU A 123 8.73 -11.44 -21.05
CA LEU A 123 9.99 -10.73 -21.21
C LEU A 123 9.81 -9.22 -21.05
N LEU A 124 8.74 -8.67 -21.64
CA LEU A 124 8.43 -7.26 -21.52
C LEU A 124 8.05 -6.88 -20.07
N GLN A 125 7.23 -7.69 -19.42
CA GLN A 125 6.88 -7.49 -18.02
C GLN A 125 8.12 -7.49 -17.11
N ASP A 126 9.02 -8.44 -17.31
CA ASP A 126 10.26 -8.54 -16.54
C ASP A 126 11.16 -7.33 -16.75
N ALA A 127 11.28 -6.85 -18.00
CA ALA A 127 12.06 -5.67 -18.31
C ALA A 127 11.50 -4.41 -17.65
N ILE A 128 10.19 -4.21 -17.70
CA ILE A 128 9.52 -3.07 -17.07
C ILE A 128 9.66 -3.15 -15.55
N SER A 129 9.50 -4.32 -14.96
CA SER A 129 9.65 -4.53 -13.53
C SER A 129 11.05 -4.15 -13.03
N LYS A 130 12.09 -4.47 -13.79
CA LYS A 130 13.47 -4.07 -13.47
C LYS A 130 13.63 -2.56 -13.46
N LEU A 131 13.04 -1.87 -14.42
CA LEU A 131 13.07 -0.41 -14.49
C LEU A 131 12.36 0.22 -13.29
N VAL A 132 11.23 -0.31 -12.89
CA VAL A 132 10.50 0.14 -11.69
C VAL A 132 11.36 -0.06 -10.45
N GLY A 133 12.03 -1.20 -10.31
CA GLY A 133 12.91 -1.49 -9.19
C GLY A 133 14.08 -0.52 -9.09
N ASN A 134 14.65 -0.09 -10.22
CA ASN A 134 15.77 0.85 -10.28
C ASN A 134 15.35 2.30 -10.02
N LYS A 135 14.08 2.63 -10.24
CA LYS A 135 13.51 3.96 -10.02
C LYS A 135 12.71 4.01 -8.72
N ARG A 136 13.17 3.31 -7.71
CA ARG A 136 12.49 3.38 -6.43
C ARG A 136 12.47 4.80 -5.93
N TYR A 137 11.30 5.24 -5.63
CA TYR A 137 11.00 6.53 -5.06
C TYR A 137 11.69 6.67 -3.73
N VAL A 138 12.52 7.64 -3.68
CA VAL A 138 13.24 7.98 -2.46
C VAL A 138 12.41 8.98 -1.68
#